data_c8e7a530a7ee3cf1aeed523ec0acf665
#
_entry.id   c8e7a530a7ee3cf1aeed523ec0acf665
#
_cell.length_a   1.000
_cell.length_b   1.000
_cell.length_c   1.000
_cell.angle_alpha   90.00
_cell.angle_beta   90.00
_cell.angle_gamma   90.00
#
_symmetry.space_group_name_H-M   'P 1'
#
loop_
_entity.id
_entity.type
_entity.pdbx_description
1 polymer ?
#
loop_
_entity_poly.entity_id
_entity_poly.type
_entity_poly.pdbx_seq_one_letter_code
_entity_poly.pdbx_strand_id
1 'polypeptide(L)'
;DLRLVPNQTAEEVLAKLKAHLARRGFGDIEVNFTGGYSPTATSPDAPIIKAQVAVLKRHGIDPVLWPRLAGSYPGFVFTDAPLSLAAGHFGLGHGGGAHAPDEYLVIESTNPKVSGFDGAALSYVEYLYELAK
;
A
#
# COMPACT_ATOMS: atom_id res chain seq x y z
N ASP A 1 14.77 -8.01 -5.68
CA ASP A 1 13.87 -7.30 -4.77
C ASP A 1 13.12 -8.29 -3.88
N LEU A 2 13.09 -8.02 -2.58
CA LEU A 2 12.43 -8.88 -1.60
C LEU A 2 11.29 -8.09 -0.94
N ARG A 3 10.06 -8.62 -1.02
CA ARG A 3 8.88 -8.04 -0.40
C ARG A 3 8.66 -8.65 0.97
N LEU A 4 8.86 -7.84 2.01
CA LEU A 4 8.79 -8.30 3.39
C LEU A 4 7.34 -8.40 3.88
N VAL A 5 7.12 -9.26 4.84
CA VAL A 5 5.86 -9.38 5.59
C VAL A 5 6.07 -8.88 7.02
N PRO A 6 5.01 -8.57 7.78
CA PRO A 6 5.14 -8.20 9.19
C PRO A 6 6.02 -9.18 9.97
N ASN A 7 6.73 -8.66 10.97
CA ASN A 7 7.70 -9.37 11.78
C ASN A 7 8.98 -9.81 11.05
N GLN A 8 9.31 -9.13 9.93
CA GLN A 8 10.60 -9.26 9.27
C GLN A 8 11.28 -7.90 9.20
N THR A 9 12.62 -7.89 9.29
CA THR A 9 13.44 -6.71 9.01
C THR A 9 14.32 -6.95 7.78
N ALA A 10 14.74 -5.87 7.13
CA ALA A 10 15.60 -5.96 5.95
C ALA A 10 16.96 -6.60 6.30
N GLU A 11 17.53 -6.23 7.45
CA GLU A 11 18.80 -6.74 7.97
C GLU A 11 18.73 -8.23 8.26
N GLU A 12 17.66 -8.67 8.92
CA GLU A 12 17.45 -10.08 9.25
C GLU A 12 17.31 -10.95 7.99
N VAL A 13 16.53 -10.46 7.00
CA VAL A 13 16.33 -11.16 5.73
C VAL A 13 17.64 -11.20 4.92
N LEU A 14 18.42 -10.11 4.91
CA LEU A 14 19.73 -10.08 4.28
C LEU A 14 20.68 -11.12 4.92
N ALA A 15 20.74 -11.20 6.24
CA ALA A 15 21.56 -12.18 6.93
C ALA A 15 21.13 -13.62 6.60
N LYS A 16 19.82 -13.88 6.56
CA LYS A 16 19.27 -15.19 6.16
C LYS A 16 19.61 -15.54 4.71
N LEU A 17 19.55 -14.57 3.78
CA LEU A 17 19.94 -14.77 2.39
C LEU A 17 21.41 -15.16 2.27
N LYS A 18 22.30 -14.40 2.87
CA LYS A 18 23.75 -14.71 2.87
C LYS A 18 24.06 -16.08 3.45
N ALA A 19 23.45 -16.42 4.58
CA ALA A 19 23.59 -17.74 5.19
C ALA A 19 23.03 -18.86 4.31
N HIS A 20 21.93 -18.62 3.59
CA HIS A 20 21.37 -19.59 2.65
C HIS A 20 22.32 -19.86 1.49
N LEU A 21 22.86 -18.81 0.86
CA LEU A 21 23.83 -18.93 -0.24
C LEU A 21 25.06 -19.73 0.19
N ALA A 22 25.64 -19.40 1.34
CA ALA A 22 26.79 -20.12 1.87
C ALA A 22 26.51 -21.62 2.07
N ARG A 23 25.36 -21.97 2.67
CA ARG A 23 24.96 -23.38 2.86
C ARG A 23 24.75 -24.15 1.57
N ARG A 24 24.39 -23.45 0.49
CA ARG A 24 24.16 -24.04 -0.83
C ARG A 24 25.41 -24.08 -1.70
N GLY A 25 26.57 -23.66 -1.20
CA GLY A 25 27.82 -23.64 -1.94
C GLY A 25 28.01 -22.42 -2.85
N PHE A 26 27.17 -21.38 -2.66
CA PHE A 26 27.21 -20.13 -3.41
C PHE A 26 27.73 -18.97 -2.57
N GLY A 27 28.67 -19.23 -1.67
CA GLY A 27 29.23 -18.21 -0.79
C GLY A 27 30.12 -17.17 -1.51
N ASP A 28 30.50 -17.44 -2.74
CA ASP A 28 31.22 -16.55 -3.65
C ASP A 28 30.34 -15.49 -4.32
N ILE A 29 29.01 -15.63 -4.24
CA ILE A 29 28.09 -14.62 -4.76
C ILE A 29 28.12 -13.39 -3.86
N GLU A 30 28.52 -12.26 -4.45
CA GLU A 30 28.48 -10.97 -3.78
C GLU A 30 27.01 -10.51 -3.60
N VAL A 31 26.63 -10.18 -2.37
CA VAL A 31 25.31 -9.64 -2.06
C VAL A 31 25.44 -8.20 -1.63
N ASN A 32 25.08 -7.28 -2.53
CA ASN A 32 25.09 -5.85 -2.30
C ASN A 32 23.74 -5.38 -1.78
N PHE A 33 23.72 -4.83 -0.56
CA PHE A 33 22.51 -4.28 0.04
C PHE A 33 22.34 -2.81 -0.36
N THR A 34 21.36 -2.53 -1.18
CA THR A 34 21.07 -1.19 -1.70
C THR A 34 20.09 -0.40 -0.83
N GLY A 35 19.55 -1.02 0.22
CA GLY A 35 18.63 -0.42 1.16
C GLY A 35 17.40 -1.29 1.42
N GLY A 36 16.66 -0.94 2.45
CA GLY A 36 15.41 -1.61 2.82
C GLY A 36 14.69 -0.82 3.91
N TYR A 37 13.42 -1.14 4.11
CA TYR A 37 12.60 -0.57 5.17
C TYR A 37 11.56 -1.57 5.65
N SER A 38 10.99 -1.28 6.82
CA SER A 38 10.01 -2.15 7.47
C SER A 38 8.75 -2.30 6.63
N PRO A 39 8.14 -3.50 6.63
CA PRO A 39 6.79 -3.67 6.08
C PRO A 39 5.78 -2.93 6.94
N THR A 40 4.73 -2.41 6.31
CA THR A 40 3.61 -1.79 7.02
C THR A 40 2.41 -2.73 7.06
N ALA A 41 1.65 -2.67 8.15
CA ALA A 41 0.39 -3.37 8.29
C ALA A 41 -0.58 -2.54 9.13
N THR A 42 -1.80 -2.39 8.67
CA THR A 42 -2.87 -1.72 9.41
C THR A 42 -4.01 -2.69 9.65
N SER A 43 -4.54 -2.71 10.87
CA SER A 43 -5.68 -3.53 11.22
C SER A 43 -6.91 -3.13 10.38
N PRO A 44 -7.71 -4.08 9.88
CA PRO A 44 -8.99 -3.78 9.24
C PRO A 44 -9.96 -3.06 10.18
N ASP A 45 -9.75 -3.18 11.50
CA ASP A 45 -10.55 -2.51 12.53
C ASP A 45 -10.10 -1.08 12.82
N ALA A 46 -9.01 -0.61 12.24
CA ALA A 46 -8.56 0.77 12.43
C ALA A 46 -9.61 1.78 11.93
N PRO A 47 -9.82 2.91 12.64
CA PRO A 47 -10.81 3.91 12.25
C PRO A 47 -10.68 4.37 10.80
N ILE A 48 -9.46 4.58 10.33
CA ILE A 48 -9.20 4.99 8.94
C ILE A 48 -9.70 3.96 7.93
N ILE A 49 -9.56 2.67 8.20
CA ILE A 49 -10.02 1.60 7.31
C ILE A 49 -11.55 1.51 7.33
N LYS A 50 -12.16 1.60 8.51
CA LYS A 50 -13.62 1.63 8.63
C LYS A 50 -14.24 2.80 7.89
N ALA A 51 -13.63 3.99 7.99
CA ALA A 51 -14.07 5.16 7.25
C ALA A 51 -13.95 4.98 5.73
N GLN A 52 -12.84 4.41 5.24
CA GLN A 52 -12.66 4.06 3.84
C GLN A 52 -13.75 3.12 3.33
N VAL A 53 -14.00 2.04 4.06
CA VAL A 53 -15.05 1.06 3.74
C VAL A 53 -16.43 1.72 3.71
N ALA A 54 -16.72 2.61 4.67
CA ALA A 54 -18.00 3.31 4.74
C ALA A 54 -18.22 4.22 3.52
N VAL A 55 -17.19 4.96 3.08
CA VAL A 55 -17.26 5.79 1.87
C VAL A 55 -17.49 4.92 0.64
N LEU A 56 -16.69 3.87 0.44
CA LEU A 56 -16.82 2.98 -0.70
C LEU A 56 -18.23 2.38 -0.79
N LYS A 57 -18.78 1.92 0.33
CA LYS A 57 -20.16 1.39 0.39
C LYS A 57 -21.22 2.42 0.02
N ARG A 58 -21.07 3.69 0.41
CA ARG A 58 -21.99 4.76 -0.03
C ARG A 58 -21.99 4.96 -1.55
N HIS A 59 -20.86 4.71 -2.20
CA HIS A 59 -20.74 4.74 -3.66
C HIS A 59 -21.14 3.40 -4.33
N GLY A 60 -21.76 2.48 -3.59
CA GLY A 60 -22.24 1.20 -4.12
C GLY A 60 -21.12 0.20 -4.40
N ILE A 61 -19.93 0.42 -3.86
CA ILE A 61 -18.78 -0.48 -3.99
C ILE A 61 -18.73 -1.36 -2.75
N ASP A 62 -18.65 -2.68 -2.94
CA ASP A 62 -18.36 -3.64 -1.87
C ASP A 62 -16.86 -3.95 -1.87
N PRO A 63 -16.08 -3.32 -0.98
CA PRO A 63 -14.64 -3.43 -1.02
C PRO A 63 -14.16 -4.79 -0.49
N VAL A 64 -13.19 -5.36 -1.17
CA VAL A 64 -12.44 -6.53 -0.67
C VAL A 64 -11.20 -6.05 0.06
N LEU A 65 -11.09 -6.41 1.34
CA LEU A 65 -9.91 -6.10 2.15
C LEU A 65 -8.83 -7.15 1.89
N TRP A 66 -7.75 -6.73 1.26
CA TRP A 66 -6.62 -7.62 1.02
C TRP A 66 -5.68 -7.59 2.23
N PRO A 67 -5.38 -8.75 2.82
CA PRO A 67 -4.50 -8.81 3.99
C PRO A 67 -3.04 -8.50 3.66
N ARG A 68 -2.65 -8.65 2.40
CA ARG A 68 -1.29 -8.39 1.91
C ARG A 68 -1.32 -7.90 0.48
N LEU A 69 -0.48 -6.92 0.18
CA LEU A 69 -0.19 -6.44 -1.16
C LEU A 69 1.32 -6.40 -1.34
N ALA A 70 1.81 -6.90 -2.48
CA ALA A 70 3.24 -6.89 -2.79
C ALA A 70 3.77 -5.52 -3.24
N GLY A 71 2.92 -4.51 -3.29
CA GLY A 71 3.31 -3.13 -3.56
C GLY A 71 4.26 -2.59 -2.49
N SER A 72 5.08 -1.63 -2.86
CA SER A 72 6.05 -1.00 -1.96
C SER A 72 5.85 0.51 -1.95
N TYR A 73 5.73 1.08 -0.76
CA TYR A 73 5.71 2.52 -0.54
C TYR A 73 6.32 2.81 0.85
N PRO A 74 6.84 3.99 1.11
CA PRO A 74 7.52 4.30 2.36
C PRO A 74 6.54 4.53 3.52
N GLY A 75 5.56 3.64 3.68
CA GLY A 75 4.53 3.72 4.71
C GLY A 75 5.08 3.62 6.13
N PHE A 76 6.25 3.00 6.30
CA PHE A 76 6.95 2.92 7.58
C PHE A 76 7.19 4.29 8.23
N VAL A 77 7.31 5.35 7.42
CA VAL A 77 7.45 6.73 7.92
C VAL A 77 6.28 7.13 8.83
N PHE A 78 5.10 6.59 8.58
CA PHE A 78 3.90 6.84 9.38
C PHE A 78 3.68 5.78 10.46
N THR A 79 3.95 4.51 10.12
CA THR A 79 3.58 3.37 10.97
C THR A 79 4.60 3.02 12.03
N ASP A 80 5.86 3.38 11.81
CA ASP A 80 6.94 3.15 12.78
C ASP A 80 7.03 4.28 13.80
N ALA A 81 7.77 4.06 14.88
CA ALA A 81 8.08 5.11 15.85
C ALA A 81 8.84 6.27 15.18
N PRO A 82 8.62 7.53 15.60
CA PRO A 82 7.82 7.94 16.77
C PRO A 82 6.32 8.11 16.48
N LEU A 83 5.88 8.09 15.23
CA LEU A 83 4.50 8.42 14.87
C LEU A 83 3.51 7.29 15.22
N SER A 84 3.86 6.06 14.91
CA SER A 84 3.05 4.85 15.18
C SER A 84 1.57 5.02 14.77
N LEU A 85 1.35 5.62 13.61
CA LEU A 85 0.02 5.90 13.08
C LEU A 85 -0.48 4.72 12.23
N ALA A 86 -1.80 4.57 12.14
CA ALA A 86 -2.41 3.72 11.14
C ALA A 86 -2.29 4.37 9.76
N ALA A 87 -1.95 3.59 8.73
CA ALA A 87 -1.85 4.06 7.35
C ALA A 87 -2.66 3.15 6.41
N GLY A 88 -3.22 3.72 5.36
CA GLY A 88 -4.01 2.99 4.37
C GLY A 88 -4.12 3.79 3.07
N HIS A 89 -4.27 3.07 1.97
CA HIS A 89 -4.53 3.66 0.66
C HIS A 89 -6.03 3.89 0.48
N PHE A 90 -6.40 5.01 -0.11
CA PHE A 90 -7.79 5.34 -0.41
C PHE A 90 -7.90 6.16 -1.69
N GLY A 91 -9.04 6.05 -2.36
CA GLY A 91 -9.43 6.86 -3.50
C GLY A 91 -10.40 6.10 -4.41
N LEU A 92 -11.25 6.86 -5.10
CA LEU A 92 -12.18 6.36 -6.12
C LEU A 92 -11.73 6.71 -7.54
N GLY A 93 -10.52 7.23 -7.70
CA GLY A 93 -9.96 7.52 -9.01
C GLY A 93 -9.72 6.25 -9.84
N HIS A 94 -9.77 6.42 -11.17
CA HIS A 94 -9.49 5.36 -12.12
C HIS A 94 -8.30 5.75 -13.00
N GLY A 95 -7.50 4.76 -13.33
CA GLY A 95 -6.33 4.91 -14.17
C GLY A 95 -5.77 3.55 -14.57
N GLY A 96 -4.68 3.55 -15.27
CA GLY A 96 -4.01 2.33 -15.69
C GLY A 96 -2.61 2.59 -16.21
N GLY A 97 -1.92 1.50 -16.56
CA GLY A 97 -0.57 1.58 -17.10
C GLY A 97 0.49 2.00 -16.08
N ALA A 98 0.26 1.75 -14.77
CA ALA A 98 1.20 2.14 -13.72
C ALA A 98 2.63 1.68 -14.05
N HIS A 99 3.59 2.62 -13.95
CA HIS A 99 5.01 2.45 -14.31
C HIS A 99 5.28 2.23 -15.81
N ALA A 100 4.29 2.38 -16.68
CA ALA A 100 4.46 2.33 -18.13
C ALA A 100 4.55 3.74 -18.73
N PRO A 101 5.13 3.90 -19.93
CA PRO A 101 5.23 5.22 -20.58
C PRO A 101 3.89 5.90 -20.88
N ASP A 102 2.82 5.12 -20.96
CA ASP A 102 1.46 5.52 -21.25
C ASP A 102 0.54 5.44 -20.03
N GLU A 103 1.08 5.57 -18.84
CA GLU A 103 0.31 5.67 -17.61
C GLU A 103 -0.70 6.83 -17.68
N TYR A 104 -1.93 6.55 -17.30
CA TYR A 104 -3.01 7.54 -17.41
C TYR A 104 -3.90 7.58 -16.17
N LEU A 105 -4.52 8.75 -15.97
CA LEU A 105 -5.60 8.98 -15.03
C LEU A 105 -6.85 9.40 -15.81
N VAL A 106 -8.01 8.88 -15.43
CA VAL A 106 -9.28 9.27 -16.01
C VAL A 106 -9.71 10.61 -15.41
N ILE A 107 -9.78 11.64 -16.26
CA ILE A 107 -10.27 12.98 -15.85
C ILE A 107 -11.79 13.01 -15.89
N GLU A 108 -12.39 12.58 -17.02
CA GLU A 108 -13.84 12.51 -17.22
C GLU A 108 -14.20 11.14 -17.80
N SER A 109 -15.38 10.65 -17.47
CA SER A 109 -15.89 9.39 -18.01
C SER A 109 -17.38 9.47 -18.29
N THR A 110 -17.79 8.91 -19.42
CA THR A 110 -19.20 8.67 -19.74
C THR A 110 -19.74 7.38 -19.12
N ASN A 111 -18.85 6.53 -18.58
CA ASN A 111 -19.24 5.31 -17.90
C ASN A 111 -19.56 5.64 -16.43
N PRO A 112 -20.81 5.45 -15.95
CA PRO A 112 -21.20 5.79 -14.58
C PRO A 112 -20.51 4.95 -13.49
N LYS A 113 -19.84 3.86 -13.88
CA LYS A 113 -19.04 3.03 -12.94
C LYS A 113 -17.60 3.48 -12.82
N VAL A 114 -17.20 4.50 -13.56
CA VAL A 114 -15.81 4.99 -13.58
C VAL A 114 -15.81 6.44 -13.11
N SER A 115 -15.36 6.67 -11.91
CA SER A 115 -15.17 8.03 -11.40
C SER A 115 -14.02 8.72 -12.11
N GLY A 116 -14.28 9.94 -12.56
CA GLY A 116 -13.22 10.84 -13.02
C GLY A 116 -12.53 11.56 -11.86
N PHE A 117 -11.75 12.58 -12.20
CA PHE A 117 -10.96 13.34 -11.23
C PHE A 117 -11.82 14.01 -10.16
N ASP A 118 -12.93 14.64 -10.52
CA ASP A 118 -13.82 15.32 -9.57
C ASP A 118 -14.45 14.33 -8.58
N GLY A 119 -14.86 13.15 -9.06
CA GLY A 119 -15.38 12.09 -8.20
C GLY A 119 -14.33 11.56 -7.23
N ALA A 120 -13.07 11.44 -7.69
CA ALA A 120 -11.95 11.08 -6.83
C ALA A 120 -11.72 12.14 -5.75
N ALA A 121 -11.69 13.43 -6.11
CA ALA A 121 -11.51 14.53 -5.16
C ALA A 121 -12.64 14.57 -4.12
N LEU A 122 -13.89 14.43 -4.56
CA LEU A 122 -15.06 14.37 -3.65
C LEU A 122 -14.94 13.21 -2.66
N SER A 123 -14.47 12.05 -3.09
CA SER A 123 -14.30 10.90 -2.20
C SER A 123 -13.36 11.17 -1.02
N TYR A 124 -12.31 11.97 -1.21
CA TYR A 124 -11.42 12.40 -0.12
C TYR A 124 -12.12 13.34 0.86
N VAL A 125 -12.94 14.26 0.36
CA VAL A 125 -13.75 15.14 1.22
C VAL A 125 -14.71 14.31 2.07
N GLU A 126 -15.42 13.37 1.46
CA GLU A 126 -16.32 12.45 2.18
C GLU A 126 -15.58 11.59 3.22
N TYR A 127 -14.38 11.15 2.89
CA TYR A 127 -13.54 10.39 3.80
C TYR A 127 -13.13 11.20 5.04
N LEU A 128 -12.74 12.48 4.85
CA LEU A 128 -12.42 13.36 5.96
C LEU A 128 -13.63 13.60 6.88
N TYR A 129 -14.82 13.80 6.30
CA TYR A 129 -16.05 13.91 7.08
C TYR A 129 -16.43 12.61 7.81
N GLU A 130 -16.14 11.45 7.22
CA GLU A 130 -16.37 10.17 7.87
C GLU A 130 -15.44 9.95 9.06
N LEU A 131 -14.18 10.37 8.94
CA LEU A 131 -13.21 10.31 10.03
C LEU A 131 -13.53 11.26 11.20
N ALA A 132 -14.27 12.32 10.95
CA ALA A 132 -14.64 13.31 11.97
C ALA A 132 -15.85 12.91 12.83
N LYS A 133 -16.48 11.76 12.55
CA LYS A 133 -17.57 11.20 13.33
C LYS A 133 -17.09 10.46 14.57
#